data_d5303d90305aabc2f5d4b1b9fc830f06
#
_entry.id   d5303d90305aabc2f5d4b1b9fc830f06
#
_cell.length_a   1.000
_cell.length_b   1.000
_cell.length_c   1.000
_cell.angle_alpha   90.00
_cell.angle_beta   90.00
_cell.angle_gamma   90.00
#
_symmetry.space_group_name_H-M   'P 1'
#
loop_
_entity.id
_entity.type
_entity.pdbx_description
1 polymer ?
#
loop_
_entity_poly.entity_id
_entity_poly.type
_entity_poly.pdbx_seq_one_letter_code
_entity_poly.pdbx_strand_id
1 'polypeptide(L)' 'MTTLSEKEKEVLKSLIEGIPLSKRPFYEIAKKLGLEEKEVLKITKNLLERKYF' A
#
# COMPACT_ATOMS: atom_id res chain seq x y z
N MET A 1 17.93 -3.03 11.69
CA MET A 1 17.12 -3.65 10.66
C MET A 1 15.72 -3.05 10.66
N THR A 2 15.27 -2.57 9.51
CA THR A 2 13.98 -1.92 9.41
C THR A 2 12.89 -2.96 9.18
N THR A 3 11.96 -3.05 10.12
CA THR A 3 10.84 -3.95 9.96
C THR A 3 9.61 -3.15 9.55
N LEU A 4 8.97 -3.59 8.49
CA LEU A 4 7.72 -2.96 8.08
C LEU A 4 6.60 -3.42 9.02
N SER A 5 5.66 -2.51 9.27
CA SER A 5 4.47 -2.89 10.03
C SER A 5 3.63 -3.83 9.19
N GLU A 6 2.71 -4.53 9.81
CA GLU A 6 1.85 -5.45 9.07
C GLU A 6 1.06 -4.72 7.99
N LYS A 7 0.60 -3.51 8.29
CA LYS A 7 -0.13 -2.72 7.31
C LYS A 7 0.75 -2.39 6.11
N GLU A 8 1.99 -2.00 6.38
CA GLU A 8 2.92 -1.67 5.31
C GLU A 8 3.24 -2.90 4.46
N LYS A 9 3.41 -4.05 5.08
CA LYS A 9 3.65 -5.29 4.35
C LYS A 9 2.46 -5.64 3.46
N GLU A 10 1.25 -5.47 3.97
CA GLU A 10 0.05 -5.76 3.20
C GLU A 10 -0.07 -4.84 1.99
N VAL A 11 0.19 -3.56 2.18
CA VAL A 11 0.14 -2.60 1.08
C VAL A 11 1.22 -2.95 0.05
N LEU A 12 2.43 -3.22 0.50
CA LEU A 12 3.52 -3.58 -0.40
C LEU A 12 3.19 -4.84 -1.19
N LYS A 13 2.66 -5.84 -0.52
CA LYS A 13 2.27 -7.08 -1.18
C LYS A 13 1.21 -6.83 -2.25
N SER A 14 0.21 -6.01 -1.92
CA SER A 14 -0.84 -5.68 -2.88
C SER A 14 -0.27 -4.98 -4.11
N LEU A 15 0.70 -4.10 -3.92
CA LEU A 15 1.32 -3.39 -5.03
C LEU A 15 2.17 -4.32 -5.89
N ILE A 16 2.85 -5.27 -5.27
CA ILE A 16 3.68 -6.23 -6.00
C ILE A 16 2.82 -7.22 -6.77
N GLU A 17 1.74 -7.69 -6.18
CA GLU A 17 0.85 -8.65 -6.83
C GLU A 17 0.07 -8.04 -7.98
N GLY A 18 -0.07 -6.74 -7.98
CA GLY A 18 -0.75 -6.03 -9.05
C GLY A 18 -1.72 -5.01 -8.49
N ILE A 19 -1.74 -3.86 -9.14
CA ILE A 19 -2.68 -2.80 -8.76
C ILE A 19 -4.02 -3.08 -9.41
N PRO A 20 -5.13 -3.01 -8.66
CA PRO A 20 -6.45 -3.24 -9.23
C PRO A 20 -6.74 -2.29 -10.39
N LEU A 21 -7.37 -2.79 -11.43
CA LEU A 21 -7.79 -1.99 -12.57
C LEU A 21 -9.05 -1.23 -12.21
N SER A 22 -8.89 -0.11 -11.56
CA SER A 22 -10.02 0.69 -11.12
C SER A 22 -9.62 2.16 -11.20
N LYS A 23 -10.62 3.03 -11.13
CA LYS A 23 -10.36 4.47 -11.18
C LYS A 23 -9.63 4.94 -9.92
N ARG A 24 -9.78 4.21 -8.83
CA ARG A 24 -9.15 4.54 -7.56
C ARG A 24 -8.53 3.28 -6.97
N PRO A 25 -7.38 2.85 -7.52
CA PRO A 25 -6.75 1.60 -7.06
C PRO A 25 -6.36 1.63 -5.60
N PHE A 26 -5.92 2.78 -5.10
CA PHE A 26 -5.55 2.89 -3.69
C PHE A 26 -6.75 2.78 -2.78
N TYR A 27 -7.90 3.27 -3.23
CA TYR A 27 -9.13 3.13 -2.46
C TYR A 27 -9.52 1.65 -2.36
N GLU A 28 -9.39 0.93 -3.46
CA GLU A 28 -9.69 -0.50 -3.48
C GLU A 28 -8.78 -1.27 -2.52
N ILE A 29 -7.50 -0.93 -2.52
CA ILE A 29 -6.54 -1.55 -1.61
C ILE A 29 -6.90 -1.23 -0.17
N ALA A 30 -7.23 0.02 0.11
CA ALA A 30 -7.60 0.44 1.46
C ALA A 30 -8.83 -0.31 1.95
N LYS A 31 -9.82 -0.42 1.10
CA LYS A 31 -11.07 -1.12 1.44
C LYS A 31 -10.79 -2.60 1.72
N LYS A 32 -9.95 -3.21 0.92
CA LYS A 32 -9.59 -4.61 1.07
C LYS A 32 -8.86 -4.86 2.39
N LEU A 33 -8.00 -3.93 2.79
CA LEU A 33 -7.20 -4.06 3.98
C LEU A 33 -7.84 -3.44 5.23
N GLY A 34 -8.99 -2.79 5.06
CA GLY A 34 -9.65 -2.13 6.18
C GLY A 34 -8.97 -0.85 6.62
N LEU A 35 -8.30 -0.19 5.68
CA LEU A 35 -7.60 1.07 5.94
C LEU A 35 -8.30 2.21 5.24
N GLU A 36 -7.87 3.43 5.54
CA GLU A 36 -8.34 4.60 4.82
C GLU A 36 -7.46 4.84 3.60
N GLU A 37 -8.05 5.42 2.55
CA GLU A 37 -7.31 5.69 1.33
C GLU A 37 -6.06 6.53 1.60
N LYS A 38 -6.19 7.54 2.43
CA LYS A 38 -5.05 8.40 2.74
C LYS A 38 -3.94 7.65 3.47
N GLU A 39 -4.29 6.64 4.25
CA GLU A 39 -3.28 5.82 4.90
C GLU A 39 -2.51 5.00 3.90
N VAL A 40 -3.23 4.42 2.93
CA VAL A 40 -2.59 3.65 1.87
C VAL A 40 -1.67 4.55 1.05
N LEU A 41 -2.13 5.75 0.72
CA LEU A 41 -1.30 6.70 -0.02
C LEU A 41 -0.04 7.07 0.75
N LYS A 42 -0.18 7.31 2.05
CA LYS A 42 0.95 7.65 2.90
C LYS A 42 1.96 6.50 2.97
N ILE A 43 1.46 5.30 3.15
CA ILE A 43 2.33 4.12 3.19
C ILE A 43 3.03 3.91 1.86
N THR A 44 2.29 4.05 0.77
CA THR A 44 2.87 3.91 -0.57
C THR A 44 3.99 4.92 -0.79
N LYS A 45 3.76 6.16 -0.39
CA LYS A 45 4.78 7.20 -0.52
C LYS A 45 6.02 6.86 0.30
N ASN A 46 5.83 6.38 1.52
CA ASN A 46 6.95 5.98 2.37
C ASN A 46 7.74 4.85 1.74
N LEU A 47 7.06 3.88 1.16
CA LEU A 47 7.73 2.76 0.51
C LEU A 47 8.53 3.22 -0.71
N LEU A 48 7.99 4.17 -1.47
CA LEU A 48 8.70 4.74 -2.60
C LEU A 48 9.96 5.47 -2.15
N GLU A 49 9.85 6.25 -1.08
CA GLU A 49 10.99 6.99 -0.55
C GLU A 49 12.09 6.05 -0.05
N ARG A 50 11.69 4.90 0.47
CA ARG A 50 12.62 3.89 0.94
C ARG A 50 13.08 2.95 -0.16
N LYS A 51 12.60 3.15 -1.36
CA LYS A 51 12.98 2.37 -2.53
C LYS A 51 12.70 0.88 -2.39
N TYR A 52 11.54 0.55 -1.88
CA TYR A 52 11.13 -0.86 -1.80
C TYR A 52 10.61 -1.38 -3.14
N PHE A 53 10.35 -0.50 -4.08
CA PHE A 53 9.96 -0.90 -5.43
C PHE A 53 10.26 0.21 -6.44
#